data_796c0e010f6896dc4ff972c4ca0ddbfe
#
_entry.id   796c0e010f6896dc4ff972c4ca0ddbfe
#
_cell.length_a   1.000
_cell.length_b   1.000
_cell.length_c   1.000
_cell.angle_alpha   90.00
_cell.angle_beta   90.00
_cell.angle_gamma   90.00
#
_symmetry.space_group_name_H-M   'P 1'
#
loop_
_entity.id
_entity.type
_entity.pdbx_description
1 polymer ?
#
loop_
_entity_poly.entity_id
_entity_poly.type
_entity_poly.pdbx_seq_one_letter_code
_entity_poly.pdbx_strand_id
1 'polypeptide(L)'
;MRIRATGTLVGLTSSTVLFTLYVAPASVLPIADTLAAAQAKTGWQEVFVTGGAVSIGAVSTTFTIDARLQLSATKVLSGEFRSQIFNTVTDWATTTDNPVLAGGEADLNFVLTATMAAYALTATLDEFAIDFE
;
A
#
# COMPACT_ATOMS: atom_id res chain seq x y z
N MET A 1 0.85 -7.14 -13.76
CA MET A 1 1.60 -7.23 -12.49
C MET A 1 0.63 -7.39 -11.34
N ARG A 2 0.94 -8.27 -10.40
CA ARG A 2 0.15 -8.48 -9.20
C ARG A 2 1.01 -8.21 -7.97
N ILE A 3 0.49 -7.45 -7.02
CA ILE A 3 1.15 -7.16 -5.75
C ILE A 3 0.30 -7.77 -4.63
N ARG A 4 0.94 -8.54 -3.76
CA ARG A 4 0.29 -9.16 -2.61
C ARG A 4 1.01 -8.76 -1.34
N ALA A 5 0.27 -8.43 -0.31
CA ALA A 5 0.79 -8.22 1.02
C ALA A 5 -0.11 -8.89 2.06
N THR A 6 0.50 -9.57 3.00
CA THR A 6 -0.18 -10.18 4.13
C THR A 6 0.57 -9.91 5.41
N GLY A 7 -0.14 -9.88 6.51
CA GLY A 7 0.51 -9.68 7.80
C GLY A 7 -0.46 -9.72 8.97
N THR A 8 0.08 -9.40 10.12
CA THR A 8 -0.63 -9.43 11.40
C THR A 8 -0.72 -8.03 11.99
N LEU A 9 -1.85 -7.72 12.56
CA LEU A 9 -2.14 -6.49 13.30
C LEU A 9 -2.46 -6.84 14.75
N VAL A 10 -1.78 -6.18 15.68
CA VAL A 10 -2.06 -6.31 17.11
C VAL A 10 -2.38 -4.93 17.66
N GLY A 11 -3.67 -4.70 17.91
CA GLY A 11 -4.18 -3.43 18.44
C GLY A 11 -4.45 -3.53 19.95
N LEU A 12 -4.34 -2.39 20.62
CA LEU A 12 -4.87 -2.24 21.97
C LEU A 12 -6.30 -1.72 21.90
N THR A 13 -6.79 -0.73 22.29
CA THR A 13 -8.17 -0.26 22.16
C THR A 13 -8.27 0.84 21.12
N SER A 14 -9.32 0.81 20.30
CA SER A 14 -9.64 1.89 19.34
C SER A 14 -8.51 2.29 18.38
N SER A 15 -7.59 1.37 18.08
CA SER A 15 -6.54 1.60 17.10
C SER A 15 -7.12 1.58 15.69
N THR A 16 -6.60 2.43 14.82
CA THR A 16 -6.96 2.44 13.41
C THR A 16 -5.74 2.24 12.54
N VAL A 17 -5.91 1.60 11.40
CA VAL A 17 -4.86 1.42 10.39
C VAL A 17 -5.39 1.80 9.00
N LEU A 18 -4.51 2.40 8.22
CA LEU A 18 -4.71 2.72 6.81
C LEU A 18 -3.47 2.29 6.04
N PHE A 19 -3.64 1.47 5.03
CA PHE A 19 -2.54 1.09 4.15
C PHE A 19 -2.55 1.93 2.88
N THR A 20 -1.36 2.36 2.45
CA THR A 20 -1.16 3.08 1.20
C THR A 20 -0.01 2.44 0.43
N LEU A 21 -0.23 2.16 -0.84
CA LEU A 21 0.81 1.73 -1.77
C LEU A 21 1.30 2.92 -2.57
N TYR A 22 2.61 3.12 -2.56
CA TYR A 22 3.30 4.11 -3.39
C TYR A 22 4.16 3.43 -4.44
N VAL A 23 4.36 4.12 -5.55
CA VAL A 23 5.30 3.77 -6.61
C VAL A 23 6.24 4.92 -6.90
N ALA A 24 7.48 4.61 -7.24
CA ALA A 24 8.45 5.57 -7.75
C ALA A 24 9.38 4.91 -8.77
N PRO A 25 9.99 5.69 -9.69
CA PRO A 25 11.09 5.22 -10.52
C PRO A 25 12.26 4.72 -9.67
N ALA A 26 13.01 3.76 -10.19
CA ALA A 26 14.19 3.21 -9.49
C ALA A 26 15.28 4.25 -9.19
N SER A 27 15.30 5.35 -9.94
CA SER A 27 16.20 6.49 -9.71
C SER A 27 15.87 7.25 -8.41
N VAL A 28 14.66 7.11 -7.87
CA VAL A 28 14.30 7.63 -6.56
C VAL A 28 14.78 6.64 -5.52
N LEU A 29 15.86 6.99 -4.84
CA LEU A 29 16.51 6.11 -3.86
C LEU A 29 15.55 5.61 -2.79
N PRO A 30 15.81 4.38 -2.31
CA PRO A 30 14.95 3.73 -1.34
C PRO A 30 14.79 4.53 -0.05
N ILE A 31 13.80 4.26 0.57
CA ILE A 31 13.02 4.91 1.56
C ILE A 31 13.65 4.81 2.89
N ALA A 32 13.57 5.93 3.55
CA ALA A 32 13.72 5.96 4.98
C ALA A 32 12.52 5.32 5.68
N ASP A 33 12.73 4.85 6.88
CA ASP A 33 11.89 3.96 7.68
C ASP A 33 10.54 4.54 8.13
N THR A 34 10.10 5.67 7.61
CA THR A 34 8.86 6.31 8.04
C THR A 34 7.98 6.75 6.87
N LEU A 35 6.67 6.72 7.07
CA LEU A 35 5.68 7.26 6.13
C LEU A 35 5.98 8.73 5.75
N ALA A 36 6.29 9.57 6.72
CA ALA A 36 6.60 10.98 6.47
C ALA A 36 7.82 11.14 5.56
N ALA A 37 8.85 10.30 5.74
CA ALA A 37 10.03 10.32 4.89
C ALA A 37 9.73 9.80 3.46
N ALA A 38 8.85 8.81 3.32
CA ALA A 38 8.42 8.33 2.02
C ALA A 38 7.58 9.40 1.28
N GLN A 39 6.65 10.03 1.94
CA GLN A 39 5.81 11.08 1.38
C GLN A 39 6.60 12.37 1.02
N ALA A 40 7.67 12.67 1.74
CA ALA A 40 8.52 13.82 1.49
C ALA A 40 9.45 13.65 0.27
N LYS A 41 9.59 12.42 -0.25
CA LYS A 41 10.46 12.16 -1.40
C LYS A 41 9.79 12.57 -2.70
N THR A 42 10.48 13.44 -3.44
CA THR A 42 10.06 13.82 -4.78
C THR A 42 10.04 12.59 -5.70
N GLY A 43 8.95 12.41 -6.42
CA GLY A 43 8.79 11.30 -7.37
C GLY A 43 8.03 10.09 -6.85
N TRP A 44 7.70 10.02 -5.57
CA TRP A 44 6.76 9.03 -5.04
C TRP A 44 5.33 9.43 -5.35
N GLN A 45 4.57 8.51 -5.91
CA GLN A 45 3.17 8.71 -6.28
C GLN A 45 2.32 7.61 -5.64
N GLU A 46 1.15 7.99 -5.15
CA GLU A 46 0.19 7.05 -4.58
C GLU A 46 -0.44 6.20 -5.68
N VAL A 47 -0.60 4.92 -5.43
CA VAL A 47 -1.28 3.97 -6.30
C VAL A 47 -2.68 3.68 -5.76
N PHE A 48 -2.77 3.32 -4.50
CA PHE A 48 -4.05 3.14 -3.81
C PHE A 48 -3.95 3.41 -2.31
N VAL A 49 -5.09 3.70 -1.72
CA VAL A 49 -5.33 3.76 -0.27
C VAL A 49 -6.48 2.81 0.07
N THR A 50 -6.32 2.01 1.11
CA THR A 50 -7.40 1.13 1.58
C THR A 50 -8.50 1.95 2.24
N GLY A 51 -9.46 2.35 1.49
CA GLY A 51 -10.76 2.97 1.77
C GLY A 51 -11.07 3.61 3.13
N GLY A 52 -10.15 4.32 3.75
CA GLY A 52 -10.32 4.92 5.07
C GLY A 52 -9.67 4.10 6.19
N ALA A 53 -9.51 4.72 7.35
CA ALA A 53 -8.89 4.07 8.49
C ALA A 53 -9.81 2.99 9.10
N VAL A 54 -9.35 1.76 9.14
CA VAL A 54 -10.09 0.64 9.72
C VAL A 54 -9.82 0.53 11.21
N SER A 55 -10.87 0.50 12.01
CA SER A 55 -10.79 0.31 13.46
C SER A 55 -10.57 -1.17 13.80
N ILE A 56 -9.58 -1.47 14.63
CA ILE A 56 -9.17 -2.85 14.98
C ILE A 56 -9.41 -3.04 16.45
N GLY A 57 -9.84 -2.55 17.30
CA GLY A 57 -10.05 -2.89 18.71
C GLY A 57 -8.83 -3.58 19.38
N ALA A 58 -9.04 -4.10 20.55
CA ALA A 58 -8.02 -4.82 21.33
C ALA A 58 -7.94 -6.30 20.91
N VAL A 59 -7.51 -6.54 19.68
CA VAL A 59 -7.42 -7.90 19.11
C VAL A 59 -6.15 -8.10 18.31
N SER A 60 -5.77 -9.36 18.16
CA SER A 60 -4.78 -9.77 17.15
C SER A 60 -5.57 -10.27 15.93
N THR A 61 -5.25 -9.73 14.77
CA THR A 61 -5.93 -10.07 13.51
C THR A 61 -4.96 -10.03 12.34
N THR A 62 -5.39 -10.51 11.19
CA THR A 62 -4.61 -10.48 9.96
C THR A 62 -5.11 -9.39 9.01
N PHE A 63 -4.25 -8.99 8.09
CA PHE A 63 -4.64 -8.23 6.92
C PHE A 63 -4.15 -8.90 5.65
N THR A 64 -4.87 -8.69 4.57
CA THR A 64 -4.47 -9.10 3.22
C THR A 64 -4.74 -7.97 2.25
N ILE A 65 -3.83 -7.77 1.32
CA ILE A 65 -3.96 -6.81 0.22
C ILE A 65 -3.58 -7.53 -1.06
N ASP A 66 -4.39 -7.38 -2.09
CA ASP A 66 -4.14 -7.92 -3.43
C ASP A 66 -4.43 -6.80 -4.44
N ALA A 67 -3.43 -6.42 -5.22
CA ALA A 67 -3.55 -5.41 -6.26
C ALA A 67 -3.16 -5.99 -7.62
N ARG A 68 -3.95 -5.67 -8.64
CA ARG A 68 -3.71 -6.01 -10.03
C ARG A 68 -3.49 -4.74 -10.81
N LEU A 69 -2.26 -4.52 -11.24
CA LEU A 69 -1.84 -3.29 -11.87
C LEU A 69 -1.39 -3.51 -13.31
N GLN A 70 -1.67 -2.55 -14.15
CA GLN A 70 -1.26 -2.50 -15.55
C GLN A 70 -0.56 -1.17 -15.82
N LEU A 71 0.56 -1.25 -16.55
CA LEU A 71 1.24 -0.08 -17.06
C LEU A 71 0.83 0.12 -18.52
N SER A 72 0.20 1.24 -18.83
CA SER A 72 -0.21 1.57 -20.19
C SER A 72 0.97 1.96 -21.07
N ALA A 73 0.74 2.01 -22.39
CA ALA A 73 1.73 2.54 -23.34
C ALA A 73 2.08 4.01 -23.06
N THR A 74 1.20 4.77 -22.46
CA THR A 74 1.41 6.16 -22.04
C THR A 74 2.03 6.29 -20.64
N LYS A 75 2.53 5.17 -20.10
CA LYS A 75 3.19 5.11 -18.79
C LYS A 75 2.30 5.46 -17.60
N VAL A 76 1.02 5.29 -17.74
CA VAL A 76 0.07 5.39 -16.63
C VAL A 76 -0.07 4.02 -15.96
N LEU A 77 0.18 3.98 -14.66
CA LEU A 77 -0.06 2.80 -13.84
C LEU A 77 -1.48 2.87 -13.28
N SER A 78 -2.28 1.88 -13.61
CA SER A 78 -3.68 1.81 -13.17
C SER A 78 -4.09 0.37 -12.90
N GLY A 79 -5.20 0.19 -12.25
CA GLY A 79 -5.72 -1.14 -11.99
C GLY A 79 -6.77 -1.16 -10.89
N GLU A 80 -6.80 -2.25 -10.18
CA GLU A 80 -7.74 -2.49 -9.10
C GLU A 80 -7.05 -3.18 -7.92
N PHE A 81 -7.58 -2.98 -6.74
CA PHE A 81 -7.11 -3.64 -5.53
C PHE A 81 -8.27 -4.17 -4.70
N ARG A 82 -7.95 -5.14 -3.88
CA ARG A 82 -8.82 -5.71 -2.87
C ARG A 82 -8.07 -5.75 -1.55
N SER A 83 -8.73 -5.43 -0.47
CA SER A 83 -8.16 -5.56 0.87
C SER A 83 -9.14 -6.20 1.83
N GLN A 84 -8.59 -6.94 2.79
CA GLN A 84 -9.30 -7.37 3.97
C GLN A 84 -8.46 -6.97 5.18
N ILE A 85 -9.03 -6.15 6.04
CA ILE A 85 -8.40 -5.66 7.26
C ILE A 85 -9.39 -5.91 8.39
N PHE A 86 -9.07 -6.85 9.28
CA PHE A 86 -9.98 -7.29 10.34
C PHE A 86 -11.35 -7.71 9.76
N ASN A 87 -12.44 -7.05 10.13
CA ASN A 87 -13.78 -7.30 9.64
C ASN A 87 -14.18 -6.46 8.42
N THR A 88 -13.29 -5.60 7.94
CA THR A 88 -13.55 -4.73 6.81
C THR A 88 -12.96 -5.33 5.55
N VAL A 89 -13.82 -5.60 4.59
CA VAL A 89 -13.43 -6.07 3.26
C VAL A 89 -13.72 -4.95 2.26
N THR A 90 -12.70 -4.60 1.48
CA THR A 90 -12.88 -3.81 0.27
C THR A 90 -12.78 -4.77 -0.91
N ASP A 91 -13.88 -4.97 -1.60
CA ASP A 91 -13.89 -5.72 -2.85
C ASP A 91 -13.19 -4.90 -3.94
N TRP A 92 -12.83 -5.55 -5.04
CA TRP A 92 -12.06 -4.94 -6.11
C TRP A 92 -12.47 -3.48 -6.39
N ALA A 93 -11.61 -2.56 -5.98
CA ALA A 93 -11.77 -1.12 -6.15
C ALA A 93 -10.70 -0.61 -7.11
N THR A 94 -11.00 0.43 -7.86
CA THR A 94 -10.01 1.07 -8.73
C THR A 94 -8.92 1.75 -7.92
N THR A 95 -7.71 1.82 -8.48
CA THR A 95 -6.61 2.59 -7.90
C THR A 95 -7.05 4.04 -7.64
N THR A 96 -6.60 4.59 -6.51
CA THR A 96 -7.00 5.93 -6.05
C THR A 96 -6.49 7.00 -7.00
N ASP A 97 -5.20 6.92 -7.28
CA ASP A 97 -4.54 7.73 -8.29
C ASP A 97 -4.01 6.83 -9.40
N ASN A 98 -3.88 7.39 -10.59
CA ASN A 98 -3.29 6.71 -11.73
C ASN A 98 -1.92 7.38 -12.02
N PRO A 99 -0.87 7.00 -11.28
CA PRO A 99 0.40 7.67 -11.39
C PRO A 99 0.99 7.58 -12.81
N VAL A 100 1.50 8.70 -13.29
CA VAL A 100 2.20 8.80 -14.56
C VAL A 100 3.69 8.63 -14.33
N LEU A 101 4.24 7.55 -14.84
CA LEU A 101 5.66 7.22 -14.74
C LEU A 101 6.40 7.84 -15.93
N ALA A 102 6.83 9.07 -15.76
CA ALA A 102 7.58 9.79 -16.80
C ALA A 102 8.93 9.11 -17.09
N GLY A 103 9.37 9.14 -18.35
CA GLY A 103 10.70 8.71 -18.74
C GLY A 103 10.86 7.25 -19.17
N GLY A 104 9.80 6.46 -19.20
CA GLY A 104 9.88 5.06 -19.64
C GLY A 104 10.74 4.19 -18.76
N GLU A 105 10.61 4.38 -17.46
CA GLU A 105 11.36 3.66 -16.44
C GLU A 105 11.24 2.14 -16.63
N ALA A 106 12.38 1.49 -16.73
CA ALA A 106 12.45 0.04 -16.80
C ALA A 106 12.21 -0.61 -15.42
N ASP A 107 12.60 0.10 -14.37
CA ASP A 107 12.53 -0.40 -13.00
C ASP A 107 11.68 0.52 -12.13
N LEU A 108 10.87 -0.09 -11.28
CA LEU A 108 9.98 0.60 -10.36
C LEU A 108 10.23 0.14 -8.93
N ASN A 109 10.16 1.07 -8.00
CA ASN A 109 10.12 0.79 -6.56
C ASN A 109 8.69 0.90 -6.06
N PHE A 110 8.27 -0.08 -5.29
CA PHE A 110 6.98 -0.07 -4.59
C PHE A 110 7.18 -0.04 -3.09
N VAL A 111 6.36 0.73 -2.40
CA VAL A 111 6.33 0.80 -0.95
C VAL A 111 4.93 0.72 -0.43
N LEU A 112 4.70 -0.23 0.44
CA LEU A 112 3.49 -0.32 1.23
C LEU A 112 3.73 0.32 2.59
N THR A 113 2.91 1.29 2.94
CA THR A 113 2.95 1.97 4.24
C THR A 113 1.71 1.66 5.06
N ALA A 114 1.86 1.66 6.37
CA ALA A 114 0.77 1.59 7.32
C ALA A 114 0.73 2.89 8.14
N THR A 115 -0.33 3.65 8.01
CA THR A 115 -0.60 4.80 8.87
C THR A 115 -1.49 4.35 10.02
N MET A 116 -0.99 4.51 11.23
CA MET A 116 -1.65 4.10 12.46
C MET A 116 -1.97 5.33 13.29
N ALA A 117 -3.21 5.43 13.74
CA ALA A 117 -3.65 6.58 14.53
C ALA A 117 -4.14 6.15 15.92
N ALA A 118 -3.84 7.00 16.86
CA ALA A 118 -4.37 7.17 18.21
C ALA A 118 -3.86 6.24 19.32
N TYR A 119 -3.49 5.00 19.11
CA TYR A 119 -3.01 4.11 20.18
C TYR A 119 -2.00 3.09 19.65
N ALA A 120 -1.27 2.44 20.55
CA ALA A 120 -0.24 1.48 20.18
C ALA A 120 -0.83 0.33 19.34
N LEU A 121 -0.53 0.35 18.08
CA LEU A 121 -0.80 -0.72 17.13
C LEU A 121 0.54 -1.24 16.62
N THR A 122 0.68 -2.55 16.58
CA THR A 122 1.81 -3.19 15.91
C THR A 122 1.31 -3.81 14.61
N ALA A 123 1.94 -3.46 13.51
CA ALA A 123 1.73 -4.10 12.22
C ALA A 123 2.99 -4.88 11.84
N THR A 124 2.84 -6.16 11.59
CA THR A 124 3.90 -7.04 11.12
C THR A 124 3.58 -7.46 9.69
N LEU A 125 4.51 -7.23 8.79
CA LEU A 125 4.41 -7.67 7.41
C LEU A 125 5.03 -9.07 7.31
N ASP A 126 4.24 -10.06 6.96
CA ASP A 126 4.67 -11.45 6.84
C ASP A 126 5.09 -11.76 5.39
N GLU A 127 4.40 -11.20 4.41
CA GLU A 127 4.70 -11.36 2.99
C GLU A 127 4.47 -10.05 2.23
N PHE A 128 5.40 -9.74 1.33
CA PHE A 128 5.21 -8.73 0.28
C PHE A 128 5.79 -9.29 -1.02
N ALA A 129 4.92 -9.60 -1.95
CA ALA A 129 5.29 -10.23 -3.22
C ALA A 129 4.83 -9.39 -4.41
N ILE A 130 5.66 -9.33 -5.44
CA ILE A 130 5.35 -8.70 -6.73
C ILE A 130 5.54 -9.76 -7.81
N ASP A 131 4.45 -10.13 -8.46
CA ASP A 131 4.42 -11.11 -9.53
C ASP A 131 4.20 -10.38 -10.87
N PHE A 132 5.09 -10.61 -11.82
CA PHE A 132 4.93 -10.14 -13.20
C PHE A 132 4.31 -11.27 -14.02
N GLU A 133 3.12 -11.03 -14.49
CA GLU A 133 2.42 -11.94 -15.42
C GLU A 133 2.65 -11.54 -16.86
#